data_765f9a1024a7f07a25469cf0c7e45705
#
_entry.id   765f9a1024a7f07a25469cf0c7e45705
#
_cell.length_a   1.000
_cell.length_b   1.000
_cell.length_c   1.000
_cell.angle_alpha   90.00
_cell.angle_beta   90.00
_cell.angle_gamma   90.00
#
_symmetry.space_group_name_H-M   'P 1'
#
loop_
_entity.id
_entity.type
_entity.pdbx_description
1 polymer ?
#
loop_
_entity_poly.entity_id
_entity_poly.type
_entity_poly.pdbx_seq_one_letter_code
_entity_poly.pdbx_strand_id
1 'polypeptide(L)'
;MGKKKSVRKRNSLNNTKVKEIENKRNGGQIALRGFSYQLIYSCYKVLEFIDSENKTIRFEGIEDIDTYKSLAESNDYIEHIQLKYSKGKEDASFFDDILKNYLEVYLASDKKENRYFKLVYDLEIAKGNLSKLIYNNLNDKSKEFWINK
;
A
#
# COMPACT_ATOMS: atom_id res chain seq x y z
N MET A 1 3.51 50.21 -27.45
CA MET A 1 3.25 49.56 -26.12
C MET A 1 2.80 48.08 -26.18
N GLY A 2 2.82 47.41 -27.34
CA GLY A 2 2.28 46.05 -27.53
C GLY A 2 3.24 44.85 -27.31
N LYS A 3 4.55 45.07 -27.32
CA LYS A 3 5.53 43.95 -27.28
C LYS A 3 5.75 43.29 -25.90
N LYS A 4 5.51 44.01 -24.78
CA LYS A 4 5.74 43.46 -23.42
C LYS A 4 4.69 42.41 -22.97
N LYS A 5 3.45 42.46 -23.48
CA LYS A 5 2.39 41.48 -23.11
C LYS A 5 2.61 40.11 -23.76
N SER A 6 3.14 40.07 -24.98
CA SER A 6 3.39 38.82 -25.73
C SER A 6 4.55 37.99 -25.13
N VAL A 7 5.61 38.63 -24.65
CA VAL A 7 6.75 37.96 -24.03
C VAL A 7 6.37 37.35 -22.67
N ARG A 8 5.58 38.05 -21.84
CA ARG A 8 5.12 37.51 -20.55
C ARG A 8 4.20 36.28 -20.73
N LYS A 9 3.33 36.28 -21.75
CA LYS A 9 2.45 35.12 -22.02
C LYS A 9 3.22 33.89 -22.53
N ARG A 10 4.27 34.09 -23.36
CA ARG A 10 5.15 33.00 -23.80
C ARG A 10 5.97 32.37 -22.66
N ASN A 11 6.52 33.19 -21.76
CA ASN A 11 7.29 32.70 -20.62
C ASN A 11 6.42 31.94 -19.62
N SER A 12 5.14 32.35 -19.42
CA SER A 12 4.24 31.61 -18.53
C SER A 12 3.83 30.25 -19.12
N LEU A 13 3.59 30.17 -20.44
CA LEU A 13 3.28 28.91 -21.13
C LEU A 13 4.46 27.92 -21.12
N ASN A 14 5.69 28.42 -21.29
CA ASN A 14 6.89 27.60 -21.22
C ASN A 14 7.11 27.05 -19.81
N ASN A 15 6.88 27.85 -18.77
CA ASN A 15 6.97 27.40 -17.38
C ASN A 15 5.90 26.34 -17.03
N THR A 16 4.70 26.45 -17.60
CA THR A 16 3.64 25.46 -17.40
C THR A 16 4.01 24.12 -18.04
N LYS A 17 4.49 24.12 -19.28
CA LYS A 17 4.94 22.91 -19.98
C LYS A 17 6.13 22.25 -19.29
N VAL A 18 7.10 23.03 -18.79
CA VAL A 18 8.23 22.49 -18.01
C VAL A 18 7.74 21.82 -16.74
N LYS A 19 6.83 22.43 -15.99
CA LYS A 19 6.21 21.84 -14.79
C LYS A 19 5.42 20.55 -15.10
N GLU A 20 4.71 20.51 -16.22
CA GLU A 20 4.03 19.28 -16.66
C GLU A 20 5.00 18.14 -16.97
N ILE A 21 6.15 18.46 -17.59
CA ILE A 21 7.22 17.49 -17.86
C ILE A 21 7.87 17.02 -16.53
N GLU A 22 8.13 17.94 -15.61
CA GLU A 22 8.65 17.61 -14.26
C GLU A 22 7.68 16.69 -13.52
N ASN A 23 6.38 16.99 -13.52
CA ASN A 23 5.36 16.16 -12.89
C ASN A 23 5.29 14.75 -13.51
N LYS A 24 5.40 14.64 -14.83
CA LYS A 24 5.46 13.31 -15.51
C LYS A 24 6.72 12.52 -15.16
N ARG A 25 7.83 13.18 -14.82
CA ARG A 25 9.11 12.54 -14.43
C ARG A 25 9.19 12.19 -12.95
N ASN A 26 8.27 12.68 -12.12
CA ASN A 26 8.25 12.40 -10.68
C ASN A 26 7.85 10.95 -10.35
N GLY A 27 7.34 10.17 -11.33
CA GLY A 27 6.99 8.75 -11.12
C GLY A 27 8.15 7.91 -10.59
N GLY A 28 9.36 8.14 -11.09
CA GLY A 28 10.56 7.46 -10.59
C GLY A 28 10.89 7.76 -9.13
N GLN A 29 10.69 9.01 -8.70
CA GLN A 29 10.91 9.38 -7.29
C GLN A 29 9.86 8.77 -6.36
N ILE A 30 8.61 8.66 -6.83
CA ILE A 30 7.52 8.02 -6.07
C ILE A 30 7.82 6.53 -5.94
N ALA A 31 8.19 5.87 -7.03
CA ALA A 31 8.57 4.45 -7.01
C ALA A 31 9.76 4.19 -6.09
N LEU A 32 10.81 5.03 -6.15
CA LEU A 32 11.98 4.89 -5.28
C LEU A 32 11.65 5.02 -3.80
N ARG A 33 10.72 5.90 -3.43
CA ARG A 33 10.27 6.04 -2.04
C ARG A 33 9.48 4.83 -1.58
N GLY A 34 8.57 4.31 -2.41
CA GLY A 34 7.86 3.07 -2.13
C GLY A 34 8.83 1.92 -1.89
N PHE A 35 9.81 1.76 -2.78
CA PHE A 35 10.86 0.76 -2.63
C PHE A 35 11.71 0.95 -1.37
N SER A 36 12.09 2.19 -1.05
CA SER A 36 12.83 2.48 0.20
C SER A 36 12.01 2.13 1.44
N TYR A 37 10.70 2.38 1.42
CA TYR A 37 9.80 1.99 2.51
C TYR A 37 9.75 0.46 2.67
N GLN A 38 9.59 -0.27 1.57
CA GLN A 38 9.63 -1.73 1.56
C GLN A 38 10.96 -2.27 2.11
N LEU A 39 12.08 -1.71 1.66
CA LEU A 39 13.41 -2.12 2.11
C LEU A 39 13.60 -1.92 3.62
N ILE A 40 13.24 -0.76 4.14
CA ILE A 40 13.36 -0.45 5.58
C ILE A 40 12.51 -1.40 6.41
N TYR A 41 11.26 -1.64 5.99
CA TYR A 41 10.37 -2.56 6.68
C TYR A 41 10.86 -4.01 6.59
N SER A 42 11.42 -4.41 5.45
CA SER A 42 12.06 -5.72 5.27
C SER A 42 13.22 -5.92 6.23
N CYS A 43 14.10 -4.93 6.37
CA CYS A 43 15.19 -4.97 7.35
C CYS A 43 14.65 -5.09 8.78
N TYR A 44 13.61 -4.34 9.13
CA TYR A 44 12.95 -4.44 10.43
C TYR A 44 12.44 -5.89 10.68
N LYS A 45 11.77 -6.50 9.71
CA LYS A 45 11.28 -7.87 9.82
C LYS A 45 12.40 -8.90 9.95
N VAL A 46 13.51 -8.73 9.25
CA VAL A 46 14.69 -9.60 9.42
C VAL A 46 15.23 -9.51 10.85
N LEU A 47 15.36 -8.30 11.40
CA LEU A 47 15.82 -8.11 12.77
C LEU A 47 14.85 -8.70 13.81
N GLU A 48 13.54 -8.61 13.57
CA GLU A 48 12.53 -9.24 14.44
C GLU A 48 12.66 -10.78 14.46
N PHE A 49 13.20 -11.37 13.41
CA PHE A 49 13.27 -12.82 13.23
C PHE A 49 14.67 -13.41 13.44
N ILE A 50 15.68 -12.58 13.66
CA ILE A 50 17.09 -13.01 13.71
C ILE A 50 17.37 -14.08 14.78
N ASP A 51 16.63 -14.04 15.89
CA ASP A 51 16.78 -14.99 17.01
C ASP A 51 15.68 -16.08 16.99
N SER A 52 14.99 -16.27 15.88
CA SER A 52 13.84 -17.17 15.79
C SER A 52 14.19 -18.40 14.96
N GLU A 53 14.38 -19.55 15.59
CA GLU A 53 14.78 -20.82 14.93
C GLU A 53 13.72 -21.38 13.95
N ASN A 54 12.43 -21.07 14.16
CA ASN A 54 11.32 -21.68 13.41
C ASN A 54 10.55 -20.67 12.54
N LYS A 55 11.21 -19.60 12.11
CA LYS A 55 10.59 -18.59 11.26
C LYS A 55 11.36 -18.43 9.96
N THR A 56 10.62 -18.29 8.87
CA THR A 56 11.16 -18.00 7.54
C THR A 56 10.53 -16.74 7.01
N ILE A 57 11.33 -15.91 6.37
CA ILE A 57 10.86 -14.71 5.65
C ILE A 57 11.12 -14.93 4.16
N ARG A 58 10.13 -14.63 3.36
CA ARG A 58 10.23 -14.57 1.91
C ARG A 58 9.85 -13.17 1.45
N PHE A 59 10.72 -12.53 0.68
CA PHE A 59 10.45 -11.25 0.04
C PHE A 59 9.94 -11.49 -1.38
N GLU A 60 9.07 -10.60 -1.87
CA GLU A 60 8.46 -10.71 -3.20
C GLU A 60 7.84 -12.10 -3.44
N GLY A 61 7.05 -12.55 -2.46
CA GLY A 61 6.34 -13.83 -2.51
C GLY A 61 4.95 -13.70 -3.13
N ILE A 62 3.92 -14.00 -2.37
CA ILE A 62 2.53 -13.72 -2.72
C ILE A 62 2.25 -12.23 -2.51
N GLU A 63 2.77 -11.67 -1.42
CA GLU A 63 2.76 -10.24 -1.13
C GLU A 63 4.21 -9.72 -0.99
N ASP A 64 4.39 -8.45 -0.66
CA ASP A 64 5.71 -7.83 -0.53
C ASP A 64 6.60 -8.60 0.45
N ILE A 65 6.01 -9.13 1.53
CA ILE A 65 6.70 -9.98 2.51
C ILE A 65 5.74 -11.10 2.96
N ASP A 66 6.19 -12.34 2.85
CA ASP A 66 5.53 -13.48 3.44
C ASP A 66 6.36 -14.00 4.61
N THR A 67 5.74 -14.20 5.76
CA THR A 67 6.40 -14.82 6.93
C THR A 67 5.75 -16.14 7.26
N TYR A 68 6.59 -17.14 7.50
CA TYR A 68 6.17 -18.48 7.86
C TYR A 68 6.69 -18.81 9.26
N LYS A 69 5.81 -19.29 10.12
CA LYS A 69 6.16 -19.81 11.43
C LYS A 69 5.71 -21.24 11.51
N SER A 70 6.66 -22.17 11.62
CA SER A 70 6.36 -23.57 11.91
C SER A 70 6.14 -23.72 13.42
N LEU A 71 4.93 -24.09 13.80
CA LEU A 71 4.59 -24.46 15.18
C LEU A 71 4.66 -25.97 15.27
N ALA A 72 5.30 -26.50 16.30
CA ALA A 72 5.60 -27.93 16.50
C ALA A 72 4.37 -28.87 16.50
N GLU A 73 3.15 -28.34 16.49
CA GLU A 73 1.90 -29.11 16.50
C GLU A 73 0.97 -28.65 15.37
N SER A 74 1.29 -28.96 14.10
CA SER A 74 0.41 -28.88 12.92
C SER A 74 -0.19 -27.52 12.54
N ASN A 75 0.10 -26.43 13.22
CA ASN A 75 -0.44 -25.12 12.94
C ASN A 75 0.61 -24.18 12.33
N ASP A 76 1.01 -24.46 11.09
CA ASP A 76 1.82 -23.52 10.34
C ASP A 76 1.06 -22.18 10.19
N TYR A 77 1.68 -21.12 10.65
CA TYR A 77 1.15 -19.75 10.54
C TYR A 77 1.81 -19.05 9.36
N ILE A 78 1.02 -18.47 8.50
CA ILE A 78 1.49 -17.70 7.35
C ILE A 78 0.92 -16.29 7.44
N GLU A 79 1.77 -15.28 7.49
CA GLU A 79 1.37 -13.88 7.42
C GLU A 79 1.79 -13.30 6.06
N HIS A 80 0.85 -12.81 5.29
CA HIS A 80 1.03 -12.09 4.05
C HIS A 80 0.99 -10.59 4.35
N ILE A 81 2.10 -9.89 4.10
CA ILE A 81 2.25 -8.48 4.44
C ILE A 81 2.39 -7.68 3.17
N GLN A 82 1.44 -6.79 2.91
CA GLN A 82 1.53 -5.81 1.84
C GLN A 82 1.94 -4.45 2.40
N LEU A 83 2.87 -3.78 1.72
CA LEU A 83 3.42 -2.49 2.11
C LEU A 83 2.94 -1.41 1.14
N LYS A 84 2.39 -0.34 1.66
CA LYS A 84 1.91 0.79 0.85
C LYS A 84 2.45 2.11 1.37
N TYR A 85 3.01 2.88 0.46
CA TYR A 85 3.45 4.25 0.69
C TYR A 85 2.78 5.20 -0.29
N SER A 86 2.16 6.25 0.20
CA SER A 86 1.64 7.34 -0.63
C SER A 86 1.77 8.68 0.08
N LYS A 87 2.04 9.73 -0.68
CA LYS A 87 1.98 11.12 -0.17
C LYS A 87 0.58 11.72 -0.24
N GLY A 88 -0.31 11.06 -0.94
CA GLY A 88 -1.69 11.50 -1.12
C GLY A 88 -2.61 11.02 -0.01
N LYS A 89 -3.86 11.48 -0.10
CA LYS A 89 -4.96 10.93 0.70
C LYS A 89 -5.62 9.84 -0.09
N GLU A 90 -5.59 8.64 0.45
CA GLU A 90 -6.15 7.46 -0.17
C GLU A 90 -7.55 7.17 0.38
N ASP A 91 -8.41 6.69 -0.47
CA ASP A 91 -9.81 6.36 -0.17
C ASP A 91 -10.12 4.86 -0.30
N ALA A 92 -11.39 4.50 -0.24
CA ALA A 92 -11.82 3.11 -0.33
C ALA A 92 -11.41 2.42 -1.64
N SER A 93 -11.26 3.15 -2.75
CA SER A 93 -10.92 2.55 -4.04
C SER A 93 -9.46 2.08 -4.08
N PHE A 94 -8.56 2.81 -3.43
CA PHE A 94 -7.16 2.42 -3.29
C PHE A 94 -7.00 1.06 -2.58
N PHE A 95 -7.84 0.80 -1.57
CA PHE A 95 -7.80 -0.45 -0.81
C PHE A 95 -8.55 -1.61 -1.47
N ASP A 96 -9.38 -1.31 -2.47
CA ASP A 96 -10.22 -2.30 -3.13
C ASP A 96 -9.39 -3.42 -3.78
N ASP A 97 -8.34 -3.05 -4.51
CA ASP A 97 -7.46 -4.01 -5.17
C ASP A 97 -6.68 -4.86 -4.15
N ILE A 98 -6.27 -4.26 -3.04
CA ILE A 98 -5.59 -4.96 -1.94
C ILE A 98 -6.52 -6.01 -1.32
N LEU A 99 -7.76 -5.62 -1.03
CA LEU A 99 -8.75 -6.53 -0.44
C LEU A 99 -9.13 -7.66 -1.39
N LYS A 100 -9.24 -7.37 -2.69
CA LYS A 100 -9.48 -8.40 -3.72
C LYS A 100 -8.34 -9.41 -3.78
N ASN A 101 -7.09 -8.94 -3.80
CA ASN A 101 -5.92 -9.81 -3.81
C ASN A 101 -5.88 -10.71 -2.57
N TYR A 102 -6.13 -10.15 -1.38
CA TYR A 102 -6.20 -10.93 -0.14
C TYR A 102 -7.31 -11.97 -0.18
N LEU A 103 -8.48 -11.61 -0.68
CA LEU A 103 -9.61 -12.53 -0.82
C LEU A 103 -9.29 -13.66 -1.81
N GLU A 104 -8.66 -13.34 -2.94
CA GLU A 104 -8.24 -14.33 -3.93
C GLU A 104 -7.27 -15.35 -3.33
N VAL A 105 -6.23 -14.90 -2.63
CA VAL A 105 -5.27 -15.77 -1.93
C VAL A 105 -5.97 -16.61 -0.87
N TYR A 106 -6.86 -16.01 -0.09
CA TYR A 106 -7.63 -16.72 0.95
C TYR A 106 -8.50 -17.83 0.35
N LEU A 107 -9.23 -17.54 -0.72
CA LEU A 107 -10.11 -18.51 -1.37
C LEU A 107 -9.35 -19.65 -2.04
N ALA A 108 -8.18 -19.36 -2.61
CA ALA A 108 -7.31 -20.35 -3.23
C ALA A 108 -6.54 -21.23 -2.22
N SER A 109 -6.57 -20.89 -0.93
CA SER A 109 -5.78 -21.58 0.08
C SER A 109 -6.51 -22.78 0.67
N ASP A 110 -5.80 -23.89 0.87
CA ASP A 110 -6.33 -25.10 1.48
C ASP A 110 -6.53 -24.97 3.00
N LYS A 111 -5.59 -24.30 3.69
CA LYS A 111 -5.61 -24.05 5.14
C LYS A 111 -5.86 -22.58 5.41
N LYS A 112 -7.12 -22.17 5.30
CA LYS A 112 -7.54 -20.75 5.40
C LYS A 112 -7.34 -20.17 6.80
N GLU A 113 -7.56 -20.98 7.83
CA GLU A 113 -7.47 -20.60 9.24
C GLU A 113 -6.06 -20.19 9.70
N ASN A 114 -5.04 -20.60 8.97
CA ASN A 114 -3.65 -20.34 9.29
C ASN A 114 -3.05 -19.19 8.48
N ARG A 115 -3.86 -18.46 7.70
CA ARG A 115 -3.41 -17.34 6.87
C ARG A 115 -3.90 -16.02 7.43
N TYR A 116 -2.95 -15.12 7.56
CA TYR A 116 -3.19 -13.76 8.06
C TYR A 116 -2.75 -12.75 7.03
N PHE A 117 -3.55 -11.73 6.83
CA PHE A 117 -3.30 -10.68 5.88
C PHE A 117 -3.09 -9.38 6.64
N LYS A 118 -1.95 -8.73 6.37
CA LYS A 118 -1.55 -7.51 7.04
C LYS A 118 -1.23 -6.43 6.02
N LEU A 119 -1.86 -5.29 6.16
CA LEU A 119 -1.51 -4.10 5.43
C LEU A 119 -0.72 -3.16 6.34
N VAL A 120 0.50 -2.83 5.92
CA VAL A 120 1.35 -1.83 6.58
C VAL A 120 1.44 -0.64 5.64
N TYR A 121 1.12 0.53 6.12
CA TYR A 121 1.04 1.69 5.28
C TYR A 121 1.60 2.96 5.95
N ASP A 122 2.14 3.84 5.10
CA ASP A 122 2.50 5.22 5.43
C ASP A 122 1.83 6.13 4.40
N LEU A 123 0.61 6.54 4.70
CA LEU A 123 -0.23 7.39 3.88
C LEU A 123 -1.34 8.06 4.70
N GLU A 124 -1.90 9.14 4.19
CA GLU A 124 -3.09 9.75 4.78
C GLU A 124 -4.36 9.07 4.27
N ILE A 125 -5.29 8.82 5.19
CA ILE A 125 -6.60 8.24 4.86
C ILE A 125 -7.61 9.37 4.70
N ALA A 126 -8.27 9.42 3.53
CA ALA A 126 -9.34 10.35 3.27
C ALA A 126 -10.55 10.07 4.20
N LYS A 127 -11.22 11.15 4.63
CA LYS A 127 -12.47 11.01 5.38
C LYS A 127 -13.52 10.29 4.53
N GLY A 128 -14.13 9.26 5.05
CA GLY A 128 -15.15 8.48 4.32
C GLY A 128 -15.32 7.07 4.87
N ASN A 129 -15.78 6.16 4.04
CA ASN A 129 -16.05 4.78 4.44
C ASN A 129 -14.77 4.04 4.86
N LEU A 130 -13.64 4.29 4.19
CA LEU A 130 -12.36 3.69 4.54
C LEU A 130 -11.91 4.12 5.94
N SER A 131 -11.94 5.42 6.26
CA SER A 131 -11.56 5.89 7.59
C SER A 131 -12.45 5.31 8.68
N LYS A 132 -13.74 5.11 8.40
CA LYS A 132 -14.66 4.47 9.35
C LYS A 132 -14.33 3.00 9.57
N LEU A 133 -13.94 2.28 8.53
CA LEU A 133 -13.49 0.89 8.63
C LEU A 133 -12.22 0.78 9.48
N ILE A 134 -11.20 1.53 9.15
CA ILE A 134 -9.87 1.45 9.80
C ILE A 134 -9.95 1.86 11.26
N TYR A 135 -10.69 2.92 11.58
CA TYR A 135 -10.83 3.40 12.96
C TYR A 135 -11.98 2.76 13.74
N ASN A 136 -12.55 1.66 13.19
CA ASN A 136 -13.65 0.90 13.81
C ASN A 136 -14.89 1.75 14.16
N ASN A 137 -15.20 2.74 13.32
CA ASN A 137 -16.33 3.66 13.48
C ASN A 137 -17.43 3.40 12.43
N LEU A 138 -17.68 2.13 12.12
CA LEU A 138 -18.67 1.72 11.13
C LEU A 138 -20.10 1.94 11.65
N ASN A 139 -20.86 2.74 10.93
CA ASN A 139 -22.32 2.81 11.05
C ASN A 139 -22.98 1.89 10.00
N ASP A 140 -24.29 1.72 10.06
CA ASP A 140 -25.01 0.79 9.18
C ASP A 140 -24.83 1.10 7.69
N LYS A 141 -24.84 2.38 7.29
CA LYS A 141 -24.56 2.79 5.91
C LYS A 141 -23.14 2.45 5.46
N SER A 142 -22.18 2.54 6.36
CA SER A 142 -20.78 2.20 6.07
C SER A 142 -20.59 0.69 5.99
N LYS A 143 -21.27 -0.09 6.79
CA LYS A 143 -21.30 -1.56 6.70
C LYS A 143 -21.92 -2.00 5.39
N GLU A 144 -23.08 -1.45 5.03
CA GLU A 144 -23.75 -1.73 3.76
C GLU A 144 -22.87 -1.40 2.55
N PHE A 145 -22.13 -0.29 2.58
CA PHE A 145 -21.16 0.05 1.54
C PHE A 145 -20.13 -1.05 1.33
N TRP A 146 -19.57 -1.63 2.40
CA TRP A 146 -18.54 -2.67 2.31
C TRP A 146 -19.10 -4.05 1.96
N ILE A 147 -20.35 -4.35 2.34
CA ILE A 147 -21.03 -5.62 1.99
C ILE A 147 -21.35 -5.66 0.49
N ASN A 148 -21.67 -4.52 -0.12
CA ASN A 148 -22.07 -4.42 -1.51
C ASN A 148 -20.91 -4.15 -2.48
N LYS A 149 -19.66 -4.18 -2.03
CA LYS A 149 -18.46 -3.98 -2.84
C LYS A 149 -17.83 -5.29 -3.31
#